data_692496ae5c07bde3aca72627a0735de5
#
_entry.id   692496ae5c07bde3aca72627a0735de5
#
_cell.length_a   1.000
_cell.length_b   1.000
_cell.length_c   1.000
_cell.angle_alpha   90.00
_cell.angle_beta   90.00
_cell.angle_gamma   90.00
#
_symmetry.space_group_name_H-M   'P 1'
#
loop_
_entity.id
_entity.type
_entity.pdbx_description
1 polymer ?
#
loop_
_entity_poly.entity_id
_entity_poly.type
_entity_poly.pdbx_seq_one_letter_code
_entity_poly.pdbx_strand_id
1 'polypeptide(L)'
;YEKGFLQNIEYSIKYDMLHNFNNKLDVISLDGRISTGFKGNSEISITHDYDFVSYYLDKKYSNYASTRIGLNTSPIELLSFGSDISFGKDVAFNDENPELGKEFNFRATLSLQLNNNFSISNLFSFSRLKKVEINEFYYRGFINRLNTKYQFSKSLGIRLATEYNDFSESIFLQPLFEWTPNPFTIFYIGGNQILNKDDKYFVDRSQMFVKFQYLISL
;
A
#
# COMPACT_ATOMS: atom_id res chain seq x y z
N TYR A 1 33.14 5.22 13.17
CA TYR A 1 32.20 5.16 12.03
C TYR A 1 31.15 6.28 12.02
N GLU A 2 31.18 7.22 12.96
CA GLU A 2 30.16 8.28 13.09
C GLU A 2 30.27 9.45 12.06
N LYS A 3 31.29 9.46 11.21
CA LYS A 3 31.54 10.57 10.25
C LYS A 3 31.06 10.30 8.81
N GLY A 4 30.66 9.08 8.47
CA GLY A 4 30.23 8.73 7.12
C GLY A 4 28.76 9.07 6.83
N PHE A 5 28.42 9.35 5.58
CA PHE A 5 27.05 9.50 5.09
C PHE A 5 26.31 8.15 5.10
N LEU A 6 27.01 7.08 4.75
CA LEU A 6 26.53 5.70 4.75
C LEU A 6 26.55 5.14 6.18
N GLN A 7 25.45 4.51 6.61
CA GLN A 7 25.31 3.91 7.93
C GLN A 7 25.48 2.39 7.90
N ASN A 8 24.76 1.72 6.99
CA ASN A 8 24.82 0.27 6.84
C ASN A 8 24.57 -0.16 5.40
N ILE A 9 24.99 -1.39 5.08
CA ILE A 9 24.59 -2.12 3.88
C ILE A 9 24.14 -3.48 4.36
N GLU A 10 22.94 -3.89 3.92
CA GLU A 10 22.37 -5.19 4.22
C GLU A 10 22.12 -5.93 2.90
N TYR A 11 22.33 -7.22 2.90
CA TYR A 11 21.97 -8.08 1.79
C TYR A 11 21.31 -9.36 2.29
N SER A 12 20.39 -9.87 1.53
CA SER A 12 19.75 -11.17 1.79
C SER A 12 19.45 -11.90 0.49
N ILE A 13 19.53 -13.21 0.57
CA ILE A 13 19.08 -14.11 -0.48
C ILE A 13 18.15 -15.11 0.16
N LYS A 14 16.98 -15.31 -0.46
CA LYS A 14 15.97 -16.25 -0.03
C LYS A 14 15.64 -17.19 -1.19
N TYR A 15 15.60 -18.48 -0.90
CA TYR A 15 15.16 -19.51 -1.84
C TYR A 15 13.90 -20.15 -1.28
N ASP A 16 12.84 -20.19 -2.05
CA ASP A 16 11.57 -20.82 -1.70
C ASP A 16 11.29 -22.01 -2.62
N MET A 17 10.88 -23.10 -2.02
CA MET A 17 10.37 -24.27 -2.69
C MET A 17 9.10 -24.72 -1.98
N LEU A 18 7.96 -24.58 -2.64
CA LEU A 18 6.65 -24.88 -2.08
C LEU A 18 6.02 -26.06 -2.80
N HIS A 19 5.41 -26.95 -2.01
CA HIS A 19 4.59 -28.04 -2.51
C HIS A 19 3.18 -27.91 -1.95
N ASN A 20 2.19 -28.25 -2.76
CA ASN A 20 0.80 -28.30 -2.31
C ASN A 20 0.53 -29.53 -1.44
N PHE A 21 -0.68 -29.63 -0.87
CA PHE A 21 -1.10 -30.73 -0.02
C PHE A 21 -1.04 -32.11 -0.69
N ASN A 22 -1.04 -32.18 -2.02
CA ASN A 22 -0.88 -33.41 -2.81
C ASN A 22 0.59 -33.70 -3.13
N ASN A 23 1.53 -33.04 -2.48
CA ASN A 23 2.97 -33.15 -2.68
C ASN A 23 3.43 -32.83 -4.13
N LYS A 24 2.63 -32.04 -4.85
CA LYS A 24 3.03 -31.48 -6.15
C LYS A 24 3.72 -30.15 -5.95
N LEU A 25 4.75 -29.91 -6.74
CA LEU A 25 5.51 -28.65 -6.74
C LEU A 25 4.59 -27.50 -7.17
N ASP A 26 4.54 -26.44 -6.39
CA ASP A 26 3.78 -25.24 -6.69
C ASP A 26 4.68 -24.07 -7.09
N VAL A 27 5.75 -23.80 -6.36
CA VAL A 27 6.64 -22.66 -6.60
C VAL A 27 8.09 -23.04 -6.36
N ILE A 28 8.98 -22.54 -7.21
CA ILE A 28 10.41 -22.40 -6.95
C ILE A 28 10.79 -20.97 -7.28
N SER A 29 11.28 -20.22 -6.31
CA SER A 29 11.72 -18.84 -6.48
C SER A 29 13.04 -18.54 -5.77
N LEU A 30 13.71 -17.49 -6.24
CA LEU A 30 14.91 -16.94 -5.65
C LEU A 30 14.76 -15.43 -5.53
N ASP A 31 14.82 -14.90 -4.32
CA ASP A 31 14.70 -13.49 -4.03
C ASP A 31 16.03 -12.96 -3.52
N GLY A 32 16.53 -11.90 -4.14
CA GLY A 32 17.72 -11.17 -3.73
C GLY A 32 17.39 -9.74 -3.31
N ARG A 33 17.85 -9.31 -2.14
CA ARG A 33 17.68 -7.92 -1.68
C ARG A 33 19.01 -7.33 -1.25
N ILE A 34 19.24 -6.07 -1.63
CA ILE A 34 20.28 -5.19 -1.11
C ILE A 34 19.59 -3.92 -0.61
N SER A 35 19.93 -3.50 0.61
CA SER A 35 19.50 -2.21 1.14
C SER A 35 20.66 -1.45 1.74
N THR A 36 20.56 -0.14 1.70
CA THR A 36 21.60 0.78 2.17
C THR A 36 20.95 1.89 2.97
N GLY A 37 21.35 1.99 4.24
CA GLY A 37 20.93 3.03 5.16
C GLY A 37 21.87 4.25 5.13
N PHE A 38 21.28 5.44 5.18
CA PHE A 38 21.98 6.73 5.17
C PHE A 38 21.59 7.58 6.38
N LYS A 39 22.41 8.58 6.71
CA LYS A 39 22.06 9.59 7.71
C LYS A 39 20.74 10.28 7.36
N GLY A 40 19.96 10.66 8.38
CA GLY A 40 18.65 11.26 8.21
C GLY A 40 17.54 10.22 8.01
N ASN A 41 17.70 9.03 8.62
CA ASN A 41 16.71 7.93 8.55
C ASN A 41 16.26 7.65 7.11
N SER A 42 17.23 7.52 6.22
CA SER A 42 16.99 7.28 4.80
C SER A 42 17.51 5.92 4.41
N GLU A 43 16.74 5.18 3.63
CA GLU A 43 17.09 3.85 3.12
C GLU A 43 16.75 3.76 1.64
N ILE A 44 17.66 3.19 0.85
CA ILE A 44 17.40 2.76 -0.53
C ILE A 44 17.52 1.24 -0.55
N SER A 45 16.58 0.57 -1.19
CA SER A 45 16.60 -0.88 -1.38
C SER A 45 16.33 -1.27 -2.82
N ILE A 46 16.96 -2.37 -3.23
CA ILE A 46 16.70 -3.04 -4.50
C ILE A 46 16.39 -4.49 -4.16
N THR A 47 15.23 -4.97 -4.63
CA THR A 47 14.84 -6.37 -4.53
C THR A 47 14.65 -6.92 -5.94
N HIS A 48 15.15 -8.11 -6.19
CA HIS A 48 14.97 -8.82 -7.45
C HIS A 48 14.42 -10.20 -7.14
N ASP A 49 13.22 -10.48 -7.62
CA ASP A 49 12.48 -11.71 -7.42
C ASP A 49 12.49 -12.49 -8.74
N TYR A 50 12.95 -13.75 -8.72
CA TYR A 50 13.02 -14.61 -9.89
C TYR A 50 12.26 -15.91 -9.63
N ASP A 51 11.19 -16.14 -10.40
CA ASP A 51 10.38 -17.35 -10.36
C ASP A 51 10.85 -18.33 -11.45
N PHE A 52 11.53 -19.40 -11.03
CA PHE A 52 11.90 -20.49 -11.92
C PHE A 52 10.68 -21.25 -12.40
N VAL A 53 9.73 -21.48 -11.47
CA VAL A 53 8.48 -22.18 -11.72
C VAL A 53 7.43 -21.70 -10.75
N SER A 54 6.24 -21.43 -11.26
CA SER A 54 5.00 -21.32 -10.46
C SER A 54 3.83 -21.98 -11.18
N TYR A 55 2.90 -22.52 -10.41
CA TYR A 55 1.68 -23.11 -10.93
C TYR A 55 0.47 -22.34 -10.41
N TYR A 56 -0.46 -22.04 -11.31
CA TYR A 56 -1.73 -21.43 -10.98
C TYR A 56 -2.81 -21.95 -11.92
N LEU A 57 -3.93 -22.44 -11.39
CA LEU A 57 -5.03 -23.08 -12.14
C LEU A 57 -4.50 -24.17 -13.11
N ASP A 58 -3.64 -25.07 -12.61
CA ASP A 58 -2.99 -26.14 -13.37
C ASP A 58 -2.12 -25.68 -14.56
N LYS A 59 -1.93 -24.37 -14.73
CA LYS A 59 -1.04 -23.79 -15.74
C LYS A 59 0.33 -23.51 -15.13
N LYS A 60 1.38 -23.86 -15.87
CA LYS A 60 2.77 -23.63 -15.47
C LYS A 60 3.27 -22.30 -16.03
N TYR A 61 3.86 -21.49 -15.17
CA TYR A 61 4.60 -20.28 -15.51
C TYR A 61 6.06 -20.50 -15.14
N SER A 62 6.99 -20.01 -15.94
CA SER A 62 8.39 -20.22 -15.67
C SER A 62 9.27 -19.10 -16.22
N ASN A 63 10.43 -18.91 -15.55
CA ASN A 63 11.46 -17.98 -15.95
C ASN A 63 10.96 -16.55 -16.13
N TYR A 64 10.30 -16.02 -15.13
CA TYR A 64 9.90 -14.62 -15.07
C TYR A 64 10.45 -13.95 -13.82
N ALA A 65 10.60 -12.64 -13.88
CA ALA A 65 11.21 -11.89 -12.82
C ALA A 65 10.59 -10.50 -12.69
N SER A 66 10.66 -9.96 -11.48
CA SER A 66 10.39 -8.57 -11.20
C SER A 66 11.51 -7.93 -10.39
N THR A 67 11.65 -6.62 -10.53
CA THR A 67 12.61 -5.82 -9.77
C THR A 67 11.85 -4.69 -9.08
N ARG A 68 12.13 -4.51 -7.80
CA ARG A 68 11.59 -3.40 -7.00
C ARG A 68 12.72 -2.52 -6.50
N ILE A 69 12.55 -1.21 -6.64
CA ILE A 69 13.44 -0.19 -6.08
C ILE A 69 12.64 0.61 -5.08
N GLY A 70 13.09 0.64 -3.83
CA GLY A 70 12.44 1.35 -2.73
C GLY A 70 13.31 2.48 -2.20
N LEU A 71 12.65 3.57 -1.81
CA LEU A 71 13.21 4.69 -1.07
C LEU A 71 12.32 4.97 0.12
N ASN A 72 12.91 5.01 1.32
CA ASN A 72 12.25 5.49 2.53
C ASN A 72 13.10 6.55 3.18
N THR A 73 12.50 7.63 3.62
CA THR A 73 13.24 8.71 4.30
C THR A 73 12.34 9.43 5.31
N SER A 74 12.93 9.74 6.48
CA SER A 74 12.31 10.55 7.52
C SER A 74 13.35 11.53 8.06
N PRO A 75 13.74 12.52 7.24
CA PRO A 75 14.86 13.41 7.55
C PRO A 75 14.61 14.30 8.76
N ILE A 76 13.37 14.54 9.10
CA ILE A 76 12.88 15.25 10.28
C ILE A 76 11.64 14.55 10.83
N GLU A 77 11.33 14.73 12.11
CA GLU A 77 10.16 14.11 12.77
C GLU A 77 8.81 14.49 12.13
N LEU A 78 8.76 15.67 11.49
CA LEU A 78 7.53 16.19 10.88
C LEU A 78 7.25 15.63 9.48
N LEU A 79 8.23 14.97 8.85
CA LEU A 79 8.15 14.53 7.46
C LEU A 79 8.67 13.10 7.30
N SER A 80 7.83 12.23 6.76
CA SER A 80 8.26 10.95 6.21
C SER A 80 7.76 10.77 4.77
N PHE A 81 8.61 10.19 3.96
CA PHE A 81 8.34 9.88 2.56
C PHE A 81 8.84 8.48 2.25
N GLY A 82 8.00 7.70 1.56
CA GLY A 82 8.36 6.40 1.02
C GLY A 82 7.93 6.29 -0.44
N SER A 83 8.72 5.63 -1.26
CA SER A 83 8.31 5.28 -2.62
C SER A 83 8.88 3.96 -3.05
N ASP A 84 8.11 3.23 -3.85
CA ASP A 84 8.50 1.98 -4.48
C ASP A 84 8.15 2.01 -5.96
N ILE A 85 9.07 1.54 -6.79
CA ILE A 85 8.84 1.28 -8.21
C ILE A 85 9.11 -0.20 -8.42
N SER A 86 8.17 -0.95 -8.99
CA SER A 86 8.41 -2.30 -9.45
C SER A 86 8.12 -2.45 -10.93
N PHE A 87 8.94 -3.25 -11.58
CA PHE A 87 8.81 -3.56 -13.00
C PHE A 87 9.35 -4.96 -13.31
N GLY A 88 8.77 -5.60 -14.29
CA GLY A 88 9.14 -6.96 -14.67
C GLY A 88 8.02 -7.69 -15.37
N LYS A 89 7.85 -8.95 -15.01
CA LYS A 89 6.71 -9.76 -15.46
C LYS A 89 5.98 -10.31 -14.26
N ASP A 90 4.66 -10.42 -14.37
CA ASP A 90 3.79 -11.02 -13.39
C ASP A 90 2.62 -11.74 -14.09
N VAL A 91 1.94 -12.63 -13.36
CA VAL A 91 0.79 -13.37 -13.87
C VAL A 91 -0.50 -12.56 -13.68
N ALA A 92 -1.33 -12.51 -14.71
CA ALA A 92 -2.65 -11.87 -14.65
C ALA A 92 -3.67 -12.75 -13.92
N PHE A 93 -3.54 -12.92 -12.60
CA PHE A 93 -4.35 -13.83 -11.79
C PHE A 93 -5.86 -13.56 -11.81
N ASN A 94 -6.28 -12.33 -12.15
CA ASN A 94 -7.69 -11.93 -12.21
C ASN A 94 -8.31 -12.15 -13.58
N ASP A 95 -7.59 -12.69 -14.56
CA ASP A 95 -8.10 -13.02 -15.88
C ASP A 95 -8.67 -14.45 -15.90
N GLU A 96 -9.68 -14.71 -16.71
CA GLU A 96 -10.25 -16.06 -16.88
C GLU A 96 -9.24 -17.05 -17.46
N ASN A 97 -8.28 -16.56 -18.22
CA ASN A 97 -7.16 -17.32 -18.75
C ASN A 97 -5.84 -16.63 -18.38
N PRO A 98 -5.35 -16.85 -17.15
CA PRO A 98 -4.15 -16.17 -16.64
C PRO A 98 -2.93 -16.35 -17.56
N GLU A 99 -2.25 -15.26 -17.88
CA GLU A 99 -1.04 -15.23 -18.69
C GLU A 99 -0.01 -14.28 -18.09
N LEU A 100 1.26 -14.44 -18.49
CA LEU A 100 2.30 -13.50 -18.12
C LEU A 100 2.08 -12.15 -18.79
N GLY A 101 2.16 -11.09 -18.00
CA GLY A 101 2.13 -9.71 -18.45
C GLY A 101 3.40 -8.97 -18.09
N LYS A 102 3.60 -7.80 -18.68
CA LYS A 102 4.64 -6.82 -18.29
C LYS A 102 4.05 -5.91 -17.23
N GLU A 103 4.52 -6.07 -16.00
CA GLU A 103 4.09 -5.23 -14.89
C GLU A 103 4.87 -3.91 -14.80
N PHE A 104 4.21 -2.89 -14.30
CA PHE A 104 4.81 -1.69 -13.75
C PHE A 104 3.92 -1.17 -12.64
N ASN A 105 4.49 -1.06 -11.43
CA ASN A 105 3.82 -0.48 -10.28
C ASN A 105 4.65 0.68 -9.74
N PHE A 106 3.97 1.70 -9.27
CA PHE A 106 4.54 2.83 -8.54
C PHE A 106 3.69 3.10 -7.32
N ARG A 107 4.33 3.18 -6.16
CA ARG A 107 3.68 3.57 -4.90
C ARG A 107 4.47 4.69 -4.25
N ALA A 108 3.77 5.69 -3.75
CA ALA A 108 4.34 6.75 -2.95
C ALA A 108 3.50 7.01 -1.71
N THR A 109 4.17 7.19 -0.59
CA THR A 109 3.55 7.57 0.69
C THR A 109 4.20 8.85 1.19
N LEU A 110 3.39 9.79 1.64
CA LEU A 110 3.84 11.03 2.26
C LEU A 110 3.11 11.21 3.57
N SER A 111 3.82 11.47 4.66
CA SER A 111 3.23 11.84 5.93
C SER A 111 3.84 13.14 6.43
N LEU A 112 2.98 14.08 6.77
CA LEU A 112 3.33 15.40 7.26
C LEU A 112 2.63 15.66 8.61
N GLN A 113 3.41 15.98 9.63
CA GLN A 113 2.94 16.48 10.92
C GLN A 113 3.16 18.00 10.93
N LEU A 114 2.19 18.77 10.42
CA LEU A 114 2.35 20.22 10.24
C LEU A 114 2.50 20.96 11.59
N ASN A 115 1.85 20.45 12.63
CA ASN A 115 2.01 20.86 14.01
C ASN A 115 1.48 19.76 14.94
N ASN A 116 1.50 19.99 16.25
CA ASN A 116 1.03 19.01 17.24
C ASN A 116 -0.44 18.61 17.08
N ASN A 117 -1.21 19.41 16.36
CA ASN A 117 -2.66 19.25 16.22
C ASN A 117 -3.07 18.79 14.83
N PHE A 118 -2.23 18.93 13.80
CA PHE A 118 -2.61 18.70 12.43
C PHE A 118 -1.64 17.80 11.69
N SER A 119 -2.15 16.68 11.18
CA SER A 119 -1.39 15.76 10.35
C SER A 119 -2.14 15.39 9.06
N ILE A 120 -1.37 15.16 8.02
CA ILE A 120 -1.83 14.71 6.72
C ILE A 120 -0.97 13.53 6.29
N SER A 121 -1.60 12.47 5.78
CA SER A 121 -0.89 11.40 5.07
C SER A 121 -1.56 11.12 3.75
N ASN A 122 -0.75 10.91 2.72
CA ASN A 122 -1.19 10.54 1.39
C ASN A 122 -0.54 9.24 0.95
N LEU A 123 -1.32 8.37 0.35
CA LEU A 123 -0.88 7.16 -0.35
C LEU A 123 -1.34 7.27 -1.79
N PHE A 124 -0.41 7.28 -2.71
CA PHE A 124 -0.66 7.13 -4.14
C PHE A 124 -0.12 5.78 -4.62
N SER A 125 -0.92 5.01 -5.34
CA SER A 125 -0.53 3.71 -5.90
C SER A 125 -1.04 3.62 -7.32
N PHE A 126 -0.12 3.51 -8.27
CA PHE A 126 -0.39 3.26 -9.68
C PHE A 126 0.02 1.83 -10.02
N SER A 127 -0.82 1.09 -10.75
CA SER A 127 -0.51 -0.26 -11.20
C SER A 127 -0.98 -0.47 -12.62
N ARG A 128 -0.16 -1.19 -13.38
CA ARG A 128 -0.54 -1.68 -14.70
C ARG A 128 0.07 -3.04 -14.98
N LEU A 129 -0.68 -3.89 -15.64
CA LEU A 129 -0.20 -5.14 -16.22
C LEU A 129 -0.57 -5.16 -17.70
N LYS A 130 0.44 -5.20 -18.56
CA LYS A 130 0.29 -5.16 -20.01
C LYS A 130 0.51 -6.55 -20.61
N LYS A 131 -0.32 -6.95 -21.56
CA LYS A 131 -0.11 -8.18 -22.33
C LYS A 131 1.23 -8.16 -23.06
N VAL A 132 1.89 -9.32 -23.17
CA VAL A 132 3.25 -9.38 -23.74
C VAL A 132 3.23 -9.16 -25.24
N GLU A 133 2.30 -9.77 -25.95
CA GLU A 133 2.28 -9.84 -27.41
C GLU A 133 1.54 -8.68 -28.07
N ILE A 134 0.55 -8.10 -27.40
CA ILE A 134 -0.30 -7.06 -27.94
C ILE A 134 -0.26 -5.80 -27.08
N ASN A 135 -0.65 -4.65 -27.66
CA ASN A 135 -0.62 -3.36 -26.96
C ASN A 135 -1.88 -3.13 -26.11
N GLU A 136 -2.30 -4.15 -25.36
CA GLU A 136 -3.45 -4.11 -24.46
C GLU A 136 -3.03 -4.30 -23.01
N PHE A 137 -3.88 -3.84 -22.09
CA PHE A 137 -3.66 -4.00 -20.65
C PHE A 137 -4.66 -5.01 -20.10
N TYR A 138 -4.22 -5.88 -19.19
CA TYR A 138 -5.10 -6.61 -18.27
C TYR A 138 -5.75 -5.65 -17.30
N TYR A 139 -4.95 -4.72 -16.78
CA TYR A 139 -5.42 -3.59 -15.97
C TYR A 139 -4.44 -2.43 -16.04
N ARG A 140 -4.96 -1.23 -15.80
CA ARG A 140 -4.19 0.00 -15.62
C ARG A 140 -5.04 0.98 -14.85
N GLY A 141 -4.52 1.52 -13.76
CA GLY A 141 -5.23 2.50 -12.97
C GLY A 141 -4.42 2.92 -11.75
N PHE A 142 -5.00 3.77 -10.93
CA PHE A 142 -4.39 4.23 -9.69
C PHE A 142 -5.41 4.34 -8.55
N ILE A 143 -4.88 4.34 -7.33
CA ILE A 143 -5.62 4.65 -6.10
C ILE A 143 -4.89 5.78 -5.41
N ASN A 144 -5.62 6.80 -5.00
CA ASN A 144 -5.09 7.89 -4.19
C ASN A 144 -5.89 8.04 -2.91
N ARG A 145 -5.25 7.80 -1.75
CA ARG A 145 -5.86 7.93 -0.43
C ARG A 145 -5.22 9.05 0.35
N LEU A 146 -6.05 9.99 0.81
CA LEU A 146 -5.67 11.09 1.68
C LEU A 146 -6.33 10.89 3.06
N ASN A 147 -5.51 10.93 4.11
CA ASN A 147 -5.99 10.95 5.49
C ASN A 147 -5.58 12.27 6.13
N THR A 148 -6.53 12.95 6.71
CA THR A 148 -6.32 14.21 7.43
C THR A 148 -6.82 14.04 8.85
N LYS A 149 -6.01 14.45 9.83
CA LYS A 149 -6.39 14.45 11.24
C LYS A 149 -6.17 15.84 11.82
N TYR A 150 -7.17 16.36 12.51
CA TYR A 150 -7.06 17.59 13.27
C TYR A 150 -7.53 17.38 14.71
N GLN A 151 -6.69 17.77 15.67
CA GLN A 151 -6.92 17.66 17.10
C GLN A 151 -7.24 19.05 17.66
N PHE A 152 -8.50 19.31 17.98
CA PHE A 152 -8.93 20.59 18.56
C PHE A 152 -8.44 20.78 20.00
N SER A 153 -8.45 19.68 20.78
CA SER A 153 -7.97 19.64 22.16
C SER A 153 -7.43 18.24 22.48
N LYS A 154 -6.93 18.01 23.67
CA LYS A 154 -6.51 16.68 24.13
C LYS A 154 -7.62 15.64 24.07
N SER A 155 -8.87 16.09 24.15
CA SER A 155 -10.05 15.22 24.18
C SER A 155 -10.89 15.24 22.92
N LEU A 156 -10.63 16.11 21.96
CA LEU A 156 -11.51 16.31 20.81
C LEU A 156 -10.72 16.34 19.50
N GLY A 157 -11.10 15.49 18.58
CA GLY A 157 -10.47 15.40 17.28
C GLY A 157 -11.45 15.05 16.15
N ILE A 158 -11.01 15.32 14.93
CA ILE A 158 -11.68 14.92 13.69
C ILE A 158 -10.68 14.23 12.76
N ARG A 159 -11.13 13.21 12.06
CA ARG A 159 -10.39 12.56 10.98
C ARG A 159 -11.25 12.53 9.72
N LEU A 160 -10.61 12.70 8.59
CA LEU A 160 -11.23 12.52 7.29
C LEU A 160 -10.31 11.63 6.44
N ALA A 161 -10.81 10.48 6.02
CA ALA A 161 -10.20 9.66 4.99
C ALA A 161 -10.96 9.86 3.69
N THR A 162 -10.24 10.15 2.61
CA THR A 162 -10.78 10.22 1.26
C THR A 162 -9.95 9.32 0.36
N GLU A 163 -10.60 8.59 -0.53
CA GLU A 163 -9.93 7.74 -1.50
C GLU A 163 -10.60 7.89 -2.86
N TYR A 164 -9.79 8.07 -3.88
CA TYR A 164 -10.20 7.91 -5.27
C TYR A 164 -9.61 6.63 -5.82
N ASN A 165 -10.45 5.79 -6.40
CA ASN A 165 -10.08 4.54 -7.04
C ASN A 165 -10.42 4.61 -8.53
N ASP A 166 -9.38 4.71 -9.37
CA ASP A 166 -9.49 4.81 -10.83
C ASP A 166 -9.99 3.51 -11.48
N PHE A 167 -9.69 2.35 -10.85
CA PHE A 167 -10.14 1.05 -11.38
C PHE A 167 -11.65 0.86 -11.31
N SER A 168 -12.30 1.41 -10.32
CA SER A 168 -13.75 1.36 -10.11
C SER A 168 -14.44 2.69 -10.34
N GLU A 169 -13.70 3.72 -10.74
CA GLU A 169 -14.18 5.11 -10.89
C GLU A 169 -14.97 5.59 -9.67
N SER A 170 -14.47 5.28 -8.47
CA SER A 170 -15.20 5.53 -7.23
C SER A 170 -14.46 6.50 -6.30
N ILE A 171 -15.24 7.22 -5.50
CA ILE A 171 -14.76 8.06 -4.40
C ILE A 171 -15.30 7.50 -3.10
N PHE A 172 -14.41 7.26 -2.14
CA PHE A 172 -14.75 6.89 -0.77
C PHE A 172 -14.46 8.07 0.16
N LEU A 173 -15.42 8.37 1.05
CA LEU A 173 -15.32 9.42 2.06
C LEU A 173 -15.64 8.83 3.43
N GLN A 174 -14.77 9.07 4.41
CA GLN A 174 -14.98 8.59 5.78
C GLN A 174 -14.63 9.69 6.80
N PRO A 175 -15.56 10.59 7.15
CA PRO A 175 -15.41 11.47 8.28
C PRO A 175 -15.59 10.72 9.59
N LEU A 176 -14.78 11.07 10.59
CA LEU A 176 -14.87 10.55 11.95
C LEU A 176 -14.60 11.68 12.96
N PHE A 177 -15.53 11.87 13.86
CA PHE A 177 -15.39 12.71 15.04
C PHE A 177 -15.12 11.83 16.25
N GLU A 178 -14.13 12.21 17.06
CA GLU A 178 -13.69 11.48 18.25
C GLU A 178 -13.70 12.42 19.43
N TRP A 179 -14.38 12.01 20.53
CA TRP A 179 -14.39 12.72 21.78
C TRP A 179 -14.03 11.79 22.94
N THR A 180 -12.93 12.14 23.65
CA THR A 180 -12.37 11.39 24.76
C THR A 180 -12.36 12.28 26.01
N PRO A 181 -13.52 12.45 26.72
CA PRO A 181 -13.63 13.36 27.87
C PRO A 181 -12.73 12.96 29.04
N ASN A 182 -12.39 11.68 29.16
CA ASN A 182 -11.47 11.12 30.14
C ASN A 182 -10.82 9.84 29.60
N PRO A 183 -9.77 9.31 30.23
CA PRO A 183 -9.05 8.12 29.74
C PRO A 183 -9.88 6.84 29.59
N PHE A 184 -11.03 6.79 30.23
CA PHE A 184 -11.89 5.60 30.26
C PHE A 184 -13.07 5.67 29.28
N THR A 185 -13.33 6.83 28.71
CA THR A 185 -14.54 7.08 27.90
C THR A 185 -14.16 7.59 26.52
N ILE A 186 -14.66 6.92 25.49
CA ILE A 186 -14.48 7.37 24.11
C ILE A 186 -15.82 7.34 23.38
N PHE A 187 -16.11 8.44 22.71
CA PHE A 187 -17.23 8.63 21.80
C PHE A 187 -16.75 8.78 20.38
N TYR A 188 -17.34 8.02 19.46
CA TYR A 188 -17.13 8.19 18.03
C TYR A 188 -18.46 8.47 17.33
N ILE A 189 -18.46 9.45 16.46
CA ILE A 189 -19.52 9.68 15.48
C ILE A 189 -18.85 9.71 14.12
N GLY A 190 -19.28 8.89 13.21
CA GLY A 190 -18.69 8.81 11.89
C GLY A 190 -19.62 8.23 10.86
N GLY A 191 -19.13 8.20 9.65
CA GLY A 191 -19.84 7.60 8.54
C GLY A 191 -18.88 7.19 7.45
N ASN A 192 -19.39 6.50 6.47
CA ASN A 192 -18.72 6.29 5.21
C ASN A 192 -19.69 6.50 4.05
N GLN A 193 -19.18 7.01 2.95
CA GLN A 193 -19.91 7.23 1.73
C GLN A 193 -19.09 6.76 0.55
N ILE A 194 -19.72 6.01 -0.35
CA ILE A 194 -19.15 5.58 -1.61
C ILE A 194 -19.95 6.26 -2.71
N LEU A 195 -19.23 6.97 -3.58
CA LEU A 195 -19.77 7.55 -4.80
C LEU A 195 -19.16 6.78 -5.97
N ASN A 196 -19.98 6.23 -6.82
CA ASN A 196 -19.56 5.62 -8.08
C ASN A 196 -19.89 6.57 -9.25
N LYS A 197 -19.11 6.45 -10.31
CA LYS A 197 -19.29 7.21 -11.53
C LYS A 197 -19.92 6.31 -12.61
N ASP A 198 -21.02 6.80 -13.19
CA ASP A 198 -21.53 6.35 -14.47
C ASP A 198 -21.35 7.55 -15.42
N ASP A 199 -22.35 8.21 -15.92
CA ASP A 199 -22.20 9.54 -16.58
C ASP A 199 -21.85 10.64 -15.58
N LYS A 200 -22.40 10.55 -14.36
CA LYS A 200 -22.14 11.47 -13.24
C LYS A 200 -21.90 10.68 -11.96
N TYR A 201 -21.24 11.31 -11.00
CA TYR A 201 -21.12 10.72 -9.67
C TYR A 201 -22.48 10.63 -8.99
N PHE A 202 -22.78 9.45 -8.44
CA PHE A 202 -23.96 9.19 -7.62
C PHE A 202 -23.55 8.47 -6.32
N VAL A 203 -24.36 8.62 -5.27
CA VAL A 203 -24.15 7.92 -4.00
C VAL A 203 -24.61 6.47 -4.16
N ASP A 204 -23.66 5.53 -4.13
CA ASP A 204 -23.95 4.10 -4.16
C ASP A 204 -24.29 3.58 -2.76
N ARG A 205 -23.50 3.98 -1.77
CA ARG A 205 -23.67 3.54 -0.37
C ARG A 205 -23.36 4.66 0.59
N SER A 206 -24.17 4.76 1.63
CA SER A 206 -23.94 5.66 2.76
C SER A 206 -24.27 4.96 4.06
N GLN A 207 -23.38 5.06 5.04
CA GLN A 207 -23.57 4.54 6.40
C GLN A 207 -23.17 5.60 7.42
N MET A 208 -23.90 5.64 8.54
CA MET A 208 -23.56 6.44 9.70
C MET A 208 -23.52 5.54 10.93
N PHE A 209 -22.58 5.80 11.83
CA PHE A 209 -22.46 5.05 13.07
C PHE A 209 -22.12 5.97 14.23
N VAL A 210 -22.56 5.53 15.41
CA VAL A 210 -22.19 6.09 16.70
C VAL A 210 -21.65 4.95 17.55
N LYS A 211 -20.48 5.14 18.15
CA LYS A 211 -19.86 4.16 19.03
C LYS A 211 -19.53 4.82 20.36
N PHE A 212 -19.93 4.17 21.44
CA PHE A 212 -19.54 4.50 22.81
C PHE A 212 -18.68 3.38 23.37
N GLN A 213 -17.57 3.73 23.99
CA GLN A 213 -16.68 2.78 24.66
C GLN A 213 -16.35 3.30 26.06
N TYR A 214 -16.51 2.44 27.06
CA TYR A 214 -16.15 2.72 28.45
C TYR A 214 -15.27 1.59 28.98
N LEU A 215 -14.11 1.93 29.53
CA LEU A 215 -13.19 0.97 30.15
C LEU A 215 -13.50 0.90 31.66
N ILE A 216 -13.85 -0.30 32.13
CA ILE A 216 -14.03 -0.62 33.56
C ILE A 216 -12.76 -1.30 34.02
N SER A 217 -12.02 -0.71 34.95
CA SER A 217 -10.96 -1.43 35.67
C SER A 217 -11.58 -2.05 36.94
N LEU A 218 -11.56 -3.36 37.02
CA LEU A 218 -11.92 -4.14 38.19
C LEU A 218 -10.70 -4.30 39.11
#